data_67c9f7aa155c7f2716bd892966991e41
#
_entry.id   67c9f7aa155c7f2716bd892966991e41
#
_cell.length_a   1.000
_cell.length_b   1.000
_cell.length_c   1.000
_cell.angle_alpha   90.00
_cell.angle_beta   90.00
_cell.angle_gamma   90.00
#
_symmetry.space_group_name_H-M   'P 1'
#
loop_
_entity.id
_entity.type
_entity.pdbx_description
1 polymer ?
#
loop_
_entity_poly.entity_id
_entity_poly.type
_entity_poly.pdbx_seq_one_letter_code
_entity_poly.pdbx_strand_id
1 'polypeptide(L)'
;YVVNYGTAGSLNKNISGLIEVSKFYQRDMDVRGLGFQLGQTPFENDLFVQLDKNGYSCGTGDSFVMTSPDLVTDIVDMEAYSYAKFCKINKLNFICFKFISDNADDDAGKDWSKAFKKGAKEFSLFFQKEYEGIKI
;
A
#
# COMPACT_ATOMS: atom_id res chain seq x y z
N TYR A 1 -14.54 0.64 -11.40
CA TYR A 1 -13.72 0.90 -10.20
C TYR A 1 -13.08 -0.39 -9.70
N VAL A 2 -11.80 -0.30 -9.33
CA VAL A 2 -11.10 -1.36 -8.59
C VAL A 2 -10.81 -0.81 -7.20
N VAL A 3 -11.25 -1.51 -6.16
CA VAL A 3 -11.01 -1.15 -4.77
C VAL A 3 -10.09 -2.19 -4.15
N ASN A 4 -8.93 -1.76 -3.69
CA ASN A 4 -8.04 -2.60 -2.89
C ASN A 4 -8.18 -2.24 -1.41
N TYR A 5 -8.46 -3.23 -0.60
CA TYR A 5 -8.38 -3.14 0.85
C TYR A 5 -7.45 -4.22 1.39
N GLY A 6 -6.67 -3.89 2.40
CA GLY A 6 -5.80 -4.82 3.10
C GLY A 6 -5.17 -4.19 4.35
N THR A 7 -4.35 -4.94 5.03
CA THR A 7 -3.52 -4.44 6.12
C THR A 7 -2.19 -3.91 5.60
N ALA A 8 -1.53 -3.05 6.38
CA ALA A 8 -0.21 -2.54 6.08
C ALA A 8 0.58 -2.28 7.38
N GLY A 9 1.89 -2.44 7.31
CA GLY A 9 2.80 -2.02 8.35
C GLY A 9 3.13 -0.54 8.20
N SER A 10 3.15 0.22 9.29
CA SER A 10 3.54 1.62 9.27
C SER A 10 5.05 1.79 9.49
N LEU A 11 5.69 2.60 8.67
CA LEU A 11 7.06 3.08 8.90
C LEU A 11 7.06 4.42 9.65
N ASN A 12 5.89 5.00 9.87
CA ASN A 12 5.69 6.25 10.60
C ASN A 12 4.69 6.02 11.75
N LYS A 13 5.18 6.07 12.99
CA LYS A 13 4.39 5.80 14.21
C LYS A 13 3.19 6.75 14.43
N ASN A 14 3.13 7.85 13.68
CA ASN A 14 2.00 8.79 13.72
C ASN A 14 0.83 8.38 12.82
N ILE A 15 0.97 7.29 12.04
CA ILE A 15 -0.07 6.80 11.14
C ILE A 15 -0.73 5.58 11.78
N SER A 16 -2.06 5.61 11.89
CA SER A 16 -2.84 4.50 12.48
C SER A 16 -4.25 4.44 11.89
N GLY A 17 -4.94 3.33 12.12
CA GLY A 17 -6.30 3.13 11.68
C GLY A 17 -6.44 2.89 10.17
N LEU A 18 -7.62 3.18 9.64
CA LEU A 18 -7.92 3.06 8.21
C LEU A 18 -7.48 4.32 7.47
N ILE A 19 -6.62 4.15 6.47
CA ILE A 19 -6.04 5.25 5.70
C ILE A 19 -6.23 5.03 4.19
N GLU A 20 -6.21 6.11 3.44
CA GLU A 20 -6.21 6.09 1.97
C GLU A 20 -4.80 6.25 1.43
N VAL A 21 -4.47 5.43 0.42
CA VAL A 21 -3.16 5.40 -0.24
C VAL A 21 -3.30 5.96 -1.64
N SER A 22 -2.39 6.84 -2.04
CA SER A 22 -2.41 7.46 -3.36
C SER A 22 -1.12 7.34 -4.15
N LYS A 23 -0.03 6.91 -3.51
CA LYS A 23 1.28 6.80 -4.13
C LYS A 23 1.89 5.43 -3.84
N PHE A 24 2.30 4.72 -4.88
CA PHE A 24 2.68 3.32 -4.81
C PHE A 24 4.06 3.11 -5.40
N TYR A 25 4.94 2.45 -4.64
CA TYR A 25 6.29 2.08 -5.03
C TYR A 25 6.47 0.57 -5.00
N GLN A 26 7.32 0.04 -5.87
CA GLN A 26 7.83 -1.32 -5.78
C GLN A 26 9.14 -1.28 -4.97
N ARG A 27 9.05 -1.42 -3.63
CA ARG A 27 10.15 -1.15 -2.70
C ARG A 27 11.33 -2.12 -2.80
N ASP A 28 11.09 -3.33 -3.26
CA ASP A 28 12.10 -4.40 -3.36
C ASP A 28 12.65 -4.60 -4.78
N MET A 29 12.25 -3.75 -5.74
CA MET A 29 12.87 -3.72 -7.06
C MET A 29 14.22 -3.00 -6.95
N ASP A 30 15.30 -3.76 -6.82
CA ASP A 30 16.64 -3.24 -6.73
C ASP A 30 17.53 -3.79 -7.85
N VAL A 31 17.66 -3.01 -8.89
CA VAL A 31 18.54 -3.27 -10.03
C VAL A 31 19.52 -2.13 -10.23
N ARG A 32 19.94 -1.47 -9.15
CA ARG A 32 20.92 -0.39 -9.16
C ARG A 32 22.25 -0.82 -9.80
N GLY A 33 22.63 -2.09 -9.67
CA GLY A 33 23.78 -2.67 -10.34
C GLY A 33 23.74 -2.62 -11.87
N LEU A 34 22.55 -2.44 -12.48
CA LEU A 34 22.35 -2.26 -13.91
C LEU A 34 22.19 -0.78 -14.30
N GLY A 35 22.36 0.16 -13.38
CA GLY A 35 22.26 1.60 -13.63
C GLY A 35 20.87 2.19 -13.47
N PHE A 36 19.90 1.45 -12.94
CA PHE A 36 18.54 1.94 -12.63
C PHE A 36 18.45 2.46 -11.19
N GLN A 37 17.40 3.20 -10.89
CA GLN A 37 17.13 3.69 -9.53
C GLN A 37 16.46 2.60 -8.67
N LEU A 38 16.59 2.70 -7.36
CA LEU A 38 15.86 1.85 -6.44
C LEU A 38 14.34 2.03 -6.63
N GLY A 39 13.61 0.93 -6.78
CA GLY A 39 12.18 0.93 -7.08
C GLY A 39 11.84 1.03 -8.58
N GLN A 40 12.83 1.23 -9.43
CA GLN A 40 12.61 1.34 -10.87
C GLN A 40 12.63 -0.04 -11.54
N THR A 41 11.55 -0.39 -12.23
CA THR A 41 11.55 -1.54 -13.14
C THR A 41 12.41 -1.21 -14.37
N PRO A 42 13.33 -2.09 -14.80
CA PRO A 42 14.16 -1.84 -15.98
C PRO A 42 13.35 -1.42 -17.20
N PHE A 43 13.86 -0.40 -17.91
CA PHE A 43 13.27 0.18 -19.12
C PHE A 43 11.92 0.89 -18.95
N GLU A 44 11.45 1.07 -17.71
CA GLU A 44 10.31 1.92 -17.40
C GLU A 44 10.78 3.28 -16.89
N ASN A 45 10.03 4.34 -17.24
CA ASN A 45 10.37 5.70 -16.83
C ASN A 45 9.80 6.07 -15.45
N ASP A 46 8.70 5.41 -15.05
CA ASP A 46 8.00 5.73 -13.82
C ASP A 46 8.61 4.97 -12.62
N LEU A 47 9.01 5.71 -11.58
CA LEU A 47 9.46 5.14 -10.31
C LEU A 47 8.32 4.72 -9.40
N PHE A 48 7.13 5.26 -9.62
CA PHE A 48 5.95 5.04 -8.79
C PHE A 48 4.67 5.25 -9.59
N VAL A 49 3.57 4.76 -9.06
CA VAL A 49 2.23 5.08 -9.54
C VAL A 49 1.63 6.12 -8.59
N GLN A 50 1.12 7.23 -9.14
CA GLN A 50 0.43 8.28 -8.39
C GLN A 50 -1.01 8.39 -8.89
N LEU A 51 -1.96 8.44 -7.95
CA LEU A 51 -3.37 8.78 -8.21
C LEU A 51 -3.57 10.29 -8.13
N ASP A 52 -4.61 10.80 -8.81
CA ASP A 52 -4.97 12.24 -8.83
C ASP A 52 -5.65 12.68 -7.52
N LYS A 53 -5.02 12.36 -6.39
CA LYS A 53 -5.48 12.75 -5.06
C LYS A 53 -4.34 12.71 -4.05
N ASN A 54 -4.54 13.39 -2.93
CA ASN A 54 -3.62 13.32 -1.80
C ASN A 54 -3.90 12.07 -0.96
N GLY A 55 -2.85 11.45 -0.46
CA GLY A 55 -2.90 10.27 0.38
C GLY A 55 -1.49 9.83 0.75
N TYR A 56 -1.40 8.76 1.52
CA TYR A 56 -0.13 8.21 1.96
C TYR A 56 0.59 7.45 0.84
N SER A 57 1.91 7.30 1.00
CA SER A 57 2.75 6.48 0.14
C SER A 57 2.88 5.06 0.67
N CYS A 58 2.84 4.08 -0.23
CA CYS A 58 2.97 2.66 0.08
C CYS A 58 4.12 2.03 -0.68
N GLY A 59 4.99 1.33 0.02
CA GLY A 59 6.05 0.50 -0.56
C GLY A 59 5.63 -0.98 -0.59
N THR A 60 5.34 -1.49 -1.77
CA THR A 60 4.95 -2.89 -1.97
C THR A 60 6.17 -3.77 -2.25
N GLY A 61 6.23 -4.95 -1.64
CA GLY A 61 7.26 -5.95 -1.89
C GLY A 61 6.87 -7.33 -1.40
N ASP A 62 7.60 -8.36 -1.81
CA ASP A 62 7.27 -9.77 -1.59
C ASP A 62 7.73 -10.32 -0.23
N SER A 63 8.19 -9.46 0.67
CA SER A 63 8.61 -9.85 2.02
C SER A 63 7.84 -9.12 3.10
N PHE A 64 7.55 -9.81 4.20
CA PHE A 64 7.01 -9.19 5.41
C PHE A 64 8.08 -8.31 6.06
N VAL A 65 7.76 -7.02 6.29
CA VAL A 65 8.74 -6.05 6.77
C VAL A 65 8.80 -6.04 8.28
N MET A 66 9.99 -6.30 8.82
CA MET A 66 10.30 -6.26 10.26
C MET A 66 11.39 -5.22 10.58
N THR A 67 12.03 -4.66 9.55
CA THR A 67 13.03 -3.61 9.64
C THR A 67 12.82 -2.60 8.52
N SER A 68 13.23 -1.35 8.71
CA SER A 68 13.04 -0.31 7.68
C SER A 68 13.70 -0.71 6.36
N PRO A 69 12.97 -0.72 5.24
CA PRO A 69 13.54 -1.00 3.92
C PRO A 69 14.37 0.19 3.41
N ASP A 70 15.24 -0.06 2.43
CA ASP A 70 16.05 0.99 1.79
C ASP A 70 15.20 2.06 1.10
N LEU A 71 14.11 1.66 0.45
CA LEU A 71 13.12 2.57 -0.10
C LEU A 71 12.07 2.87 0.97
N VAL A 72 12.16 4.05 1.57
CA VAL A 72 11.28 4.46 2.66
C VAL A 72 10.00 5.11 2.10
N THR A 73 8.86 4.59 2.57
CA THR A 73 7.52 5.12 2.31
C THR A 73 6.79 5.32 3.65
N ASP A 74 5.57 5.84 3.64
CA ASP A 74 4.79 5.97 4.88
C ASP A 74 4.40 4.62 5.46
N ILE A 75 3.99 3.70 4.58
CA ILE A 75 3.56 2.35 4.94
C ILE A 75 4.14 1.30 3.98
N VAL A 76 4.06 0.03 4.38
CA VAL A 76 4.49 -1.12 3.57
C VAL A 76 3.38 -2.16 3.47
N ASP A 77 3.29 -2.78 2.30
CA ASP A 77 2.38 -3.89 2.03
C ASP A 77 3.00 -4.90 1.04
N MET A 78 2.20 -5.83 0.54
CA MET A 78 2.69 -6.88 -0.36
C MET A 78 1.95 -6.94 -1.71
N GLU A 79 0.97 -6.06 -2.00
CA GLU A 79 0.12 -6.18 -3.19
C GLU A 79 -0.21 -4.88 -3.93
N ALA A 80 -0.31 -3.75 -3.23
CA ALA A 80 -0.97 -2.55 -3.76
C ALA A 80 -0.34 -1.97 -5.02
N TYR A 81 0.98 -2.01 -5.17
CA TYR A 81 1.66 -1.50 -6.36
C TYR A 81 1.22 -2.23 -7.62
N SER A 82 1.09 -3.56 -7.58
CA SER A 82 0.70 -4.35 -8.75
C SER A 82 -0.72 -4.00 -9.22
N TYR A 83 -1.66 -3.81 -8.29
CA TYR A 83 -3.01 -3.38 -8.62
C TYR A 83 -3.04 -1.95 -9.16
N ALA A 84 -2.32 -1.02 -8.53
CA ALA A 84 -2.23 0.36 -8.99
C ALA A 84 -1.64 0.45 -10.41
N LYS A 85 -0.58 -0.29 -10.68
CA LYS A 85 0.08 -0.35 -11.99
C LYS A 85 -0.85 -0.96 -13.05
N PHE A 86 -1.51 -2.08 -12.74
CA PHE A 86 -2.49 -2.69 -13.63
C PHE A 86 -3.61 -1.71 -13.99
N CYS A 87 -4.17 -1.03 -13.00
CA CYS A 87 -5.24 -0.05 -13.21
C CYS A 87 -4.76 1.14 -14.05
N LYS A 88 -3.56 1.65 -13.81
CA LYS A 88 -2.95 2.73 -14.60
C LYS A 88 -2.83 2.34 -16.08
N ILE A 89 -2.27 1.17 -16.37
CA ILE A 89 -2.08 0.66 -17.74
C ILE A 89 -3.42 0.49 -18.47
N ASN A 90 -4.43 0.00 -17.77
CA ASN A 90 -5.76 -0.29 -18.32
C ASN A 90 -6.74 0.89 -18.20
N LYS A 91 -6.31 2.05 -17.71
CA LYS A 91 -7.14 3.26 -17.53
C LYS A 91 -8.37 3.00 -16.65
N LEU A 92 -8.21 2.18 -15.62
CA LEU A 92 -9.25 1.87 -14.65
C LEU A 92 -9.14 2.81 -13.43
N ASN A 93 -10.27 3.20 -12.87
CA ASN A 93 -10.28 3.93 -11.62
C ASN A 93 -9.87 3.01 -10.47
N PHE A 94 -8.87 3.43 -9.69
CA PHE A 94 -8.32 2.68 -8.57
C PHE A 94 -8.46 3.44 -7.25
N ILE A 95 -8.89 2.73 -6.22
CA ILE A 95 -9.00 3.26 -4.85
C ILE A 95 -8.33 2.25 -3.93
N CYS A 96 -7.47 2.73 -3.04
CA CYS A 96 -6.74 1.86 -2.11
C CYS A 96 -6.89 2.34 -0.67
N PHE A 97 -7.40 1.44 0.18
CA PHE A 97 -7.46 1.62 1.62
C PHE A 97 -6.59 0.59 2.32
N LYS A 98 -5.84 1.03 3.31
CA LYS A 98 -5.05 0.14 4.17
C LYS A 98 -5.39 0.40 5.64
N PHE A 99 -5.51 -0.67 6.40
CA PHE A 99 -5.61 -0.60 7.85
C PHE A 99 -4.23 -0.86 8.45
N ILE A 100 -3.75 0.05 9.26
CA ILE A 100 -2.45 -0.09 9.92
C ILE A 100 -2.54 -1.17 10.99
N SER A 101 -1.88 -2.29 10.75
CA SER A 101 -1.90 -3.47 11.61
C SER A 101 -0.72 -3.53 12.58
N ASP A 102 0.41 -2.94 12.18
CA ASP A 102 1.69 -3.05 12.88
C ASP A 102 2.62 -1.88 12.52
N ASN A 103 3.78 -1.82 13.17
CA ASN A 103 4.78 -0.78 12.95
C ASN A 103 6.00 -1.28 12.14
N ALA A 104 5.86 -2.36 11.40
CA ALA A 104 6.93 -2.96 10.59
C ALA A 104 8.23 -3.20 11.39
N ASP A 105 8.10 -3.71 12.60
CA ASP A 105 9.16 -4.00 13.55
C ASP A 105 9.14 -5.48 14.00
N ASP A 106 9.94 -5.84 14.99
CA ASP A 106 10.05 -7.21 15.50
C ASP A 106 8.74 -7.79 16.03
N ASP A 107 7.81 -6.95 16.47
CA ASP A 107 6.48 -7.35 16.97
C ASP A 107 5.41 -7.41 15.85
N ALA A 108 5.74 -7.02 14.61
CA ALA A 108 4.79 -6.85 13.52
C ALA A 108 3.89 -8.06 13.27
N GLY A 109 4.44 -9.28 13.29
CA GLY A 109 3.64 -10.49 13.08
C GLY A 109 2.60 -10.73 14.17
N LYS A 110 2.92 -10.43 15.42
CA LYS A 110 2.01 -10.54 16.56
C LYS A 110 0.92 -9.47 16.51
N ASP A 111 1.29 -8.26 16.17
CA ASP A 111 0.37 -7.12 16.07
C ASP A 111 -0.60 -7.31 14.90
N TRP A 112 -0.10 -7.75 13.75
CA TRP A 112 -0.93 -8.11 12.60
C TRP A 112 -2.00 -9.15 12.95
N SER A 113 -1.62 -10.24 13.62
CA SER A 113 -2.54 -11.31 14.02
C SER A 113 -3.69 -10.83 14.90
N LYS A 114 -3.48 -9.76 15.68
CA LYS A 114 -4.51 -9.15 16.53
C LYS A 114 -5.38 -8.15 15.78
N ALA A 115 -4.78 -7.42 14.84
CA ALA A 115 -5.39 -6.24 14.22
C ALA A 115 -6.24 -6.55 12.98
N PHE A 116 -5.96 -7.62 12.22
CA PHE A 116 -6.58 -7.83 10.89
C PHE A 116 -8.12 -7.94 10.93
N LYS A 117 -8.69 -8.57 11.95
CA LYS A 117 -10.17 -8.68 12.10
C LYS A 117 -10.81 -7.32 12.39
N LYS A 118 -10.15 -6.51 13.21
CA LYS A 118 -10.60 -5.16 13.56
C LYS A 118 -10.60 -4.29 12.28
N GLY A 119 -9.52 -4.33 11.51
CA GLY A 119 -9.40 -3.60 10.26
C GLY A 119 -10.47 -3.95 9.26
N ALA A 120 -10.76 -5.25 9.06
CA ALA A 120 -11.81 -5.71 8.17
C ALA A 120 -13.20 -5.16 8.56
N LYS A 121 -13.50 -5.13 9.86
CA LYS A 121 -14.76 -4.56 10.38
C LYS A 121 -14.83 -3.05 10.14
N GLU A 122 -13.78 -2.31 10.44
CA GLU A 122 -13.72 -0.86 10.24
C GLU A 122 -13.87 -0.49 8.77
N PHE A 123 -13.19 -1.20 7.88
CA PHE A 123 -13.34 -0.99 6.44
C PHE A 123 -14.76 -1.28 5.95
N SER A 124 -15.36 -2.39 6.39
CA SER A 124 -16.73 -2.72 5.99
C SER A 124 -17.72 -1.63 6.37
N LEU A 125 -17.64 -1.10 7.58
CA LEU A 125 -18.50 -0.01 8.05
C LEU A 125 -18.25 1.29 7.28
N PHE A 126 -16.99 1.64 7.04
CA PHE A 126 -16.60 2.81 6.27
C PHE A 126 -17.13 2.71 4.83
N PHE A 127 -16.90 1.57 4.18
CA PHE A 127 -17.28 1.37 2.79
C PHE A 127 -18.79 1.42 2.59
N GLN A 128 -19.55 0.81 3.49
CA GLN A 128 -21.01 0.88 3.48
C GLN A 128 -21.51 2.33 3.56
N LYS A 129 -20.93 3.13 4.46
CA LYS A 129 -21.32 4.52 4.67
C LYS A 129 -20.99 5.43 3.49
N GLU A 130 -19.76 5.33 2.95
CA GLU A 130 -19.25 6.26 1.93
C GLU A 130 -19.71 5.89 0.51
N TYR A 131 -19.98 4.61 0.27
CA TYR A 131 -20.34 4.08 -1.05
C TYR A 131 -21.75 3.48 -1.10
N GLU A 132 -22.57 3.77 -0.10
CA GLU A 132 -23.99 3.38 -0.07
C GLU A 132 -24.74 4.07 -1.23
N GLY A 133 -25.08 3.30 -2.27
CA GLY A 133 -25.71 3.80 -3.49
C GLY A 133 -24.92 3.67 -4.77
N ILE A 134 -23.64 3.29 -4.70
CA ILE A 134 -22.93 2.82 -5.89
C ILE A 134 -23.45 1.40 -6.19
N LYS A 135 -24.37 1.32 -7.15
CA LYS A 135 -24.73 0.00 -7.72
C LYS A 135 -23.51 -0.52 -8.48
N ILE A 136 -22.87 -1.51 -7.92
CA ILE A 136 -21.83 -2.30 -8.58
C ILE A 136 -22.49 -3.21 -9.62
#